data_908f86e1f11ec6146d89021a76d8f78c
#
_entry.id   908f86e1f11ec6146d89021a76d8f78c
#
_cell.length_a   1.000
_cell.length_b   1.000
_cell.length_c   1.000
_cell.angle_alpha   90.00
_cell.angle_beta   90.00
_cell.angle_gamma   90.00
#
_symmetry.space_group_name_H-M   'P 1'
#
loop_
_entity.id
_entity.type
_entity.pdbx_description
1 polymer ?
#
loop_
_entity_poly.entity_id
_entity_poly.type
_entity_poly.pdbx_seq_one_letter_code
_entity_poly.pdbx_strand_id
1 'polypeptide(L)'
;ASHRWHPRHKPNKTVLRVEADIDGYVKLLREIIVNGYDAASPRIARRWDKSAGKWRDISEPRLWPDQYVHHAVIQVLEPVMMRGMDKFCCGSIKGRGIHYGMKAIKKWLRTDKKGTKYSEELDIHHFYDSLTKETVMASLRHLIKDRRMLDVCERLMKYGVLIGAYFSQWFANTVLQ
;
A
#
# COMPACT_ATOMS: atom_id res chain seq x y z
N ALA A 1 6.68 8.81 -10.40
CA ALA A 1 7.48 7.61 -10.14
C ALA A 1 7.58 6.84 -11.45
N SER A 2 8.72 6.97 -12.15
CA SER A 2 8.98 6.24 -13.39
C SER A 2 9.00 4.75 -13.08
N HIS A 3 8.01 4.01 -13.51
CA HIS A 3 8.12 2.57 -13.70
C HIS A 3 9.17 2.37 -14.79
N ARG A 4 10.44 2.25 -14.39
CA ARG A 4 11.50 1.88 -15.32
C ARG A 4 11.16 0.50 -15.88
N TRP A 5 10.86 0.48 -17.14
CA TRP A 5 10.63 -0.68 -17.97
C TRP A 5 11.73 -1.72 -17.81
N HIS A 6 11.33 -2.94 -17.47
CA HIS A 6 12.24 -4.06 -17.69
C HIS A 6 12.27 -4.34 -19.21
N PRO A 7 13.45 -4.37 -19.87
CA PRO A 7 13.56 -4.46 -21.33
C PRO A 7 12.84 -5.65 -21.99
N ARG A 8 12.39 -6.61 -21.20
CA ARG A 8 11.71 -7.84 -21.67
C ARG A 8 10.20 -7.76 -21.72
N HIS A 9 9.56 -6.68 -21.30
CA HIS A 9 8.11 -6.54 -21.32
C HIS A 9 7.66 -5.46 -22.29
N LYS A 10 6.70 -5.81 -23.18
CA LYS A 10 6.07 -4.81 -24.04
C LYS A 10 5.35 -3.76 -23.19
N PRO A 11 5.42 -2.47 -23.57
CA PRO A 11 4.73 -1.40 -22.86
C PRO A 11 3.23 -1.65 -22.76
N ASN A 12 2.67 -1.42 -21.59
CA ASN A 12 1.23 -1.49 -21.41
C ASN A 12 0.59 -0.34 -22.22
N LYS A 13 -0.38 -0.66 -23.09
CA LYS A 13 -1.05 0.31 -23.96
C LYS A 13 -1.64 1.50 -23.18
N THR A 14 -2.11 1.27 -21.94
CA THR A 14 -2.64 2.33 -21.07
C THR A 14 -1.54 3.28 -20.62
N VAL A 15 -0.36 2.76 -20.25
CA VAL A 15 0.81 3.59 -19.88
C VAL A 15 1.21 4.47 -21.06
N LEU A 16 1.33 3.89 -22.28
CA LEU A 16 1.68 4.65 -23.48
C LEU A 16 0.67 5.77 -23.79
N ARG A 17 -0.62 5.54 -23.59
CA ARG A 17 -1.64 6.59 -23.76
C ARG A 17 -1.49 7.71 -22.74
N VAL A 18 -1.26 7.37 -21.48
CA VAL A 18 -1.04 8.36 -20.41
C VAL A 18 0.24 9.16 -20.68
N GLU A 19 1.33 8.50 -21.10
CA GLU A 19 2.61 9.16 -21.41
C GLU A 19 2.51 10.07 -22.64
N ALA A 20 1.61 9.76 -23.61
CA ALA A 20 1.39 10.58 -24.80
C ALA A 20 0.65 11.91 -24.50
N ASP A 21 -0.13 11.98 -23.40
CA ASP A 21 -0.87 13.18 -22.98
C ASP A 21 -0.93 13.28 -21.45
N ILE A 22 0.23 13.48 -20.82
CA ILE A 22 0.36 13.53 -19.37
C ILE A 22 -0.52 14.63 -18.77
N ASP A 23 -0.52 15.82 -19.35
CA ASP A 23 -1.25 16.97 -18.82
C ASP A 23 -2.78 16.77 -18.88
N GLY A 24 -3.28 16.20 -19.96
CA GLY A 24 -4.71 15.84 -20.10
C GLY A 24 -5.10 14.78 -19.07
N TYR A 25 -4.28 13.72 -18.92
CA TYR A 25 -4.55 12.68 -17.92
C TYR A 25 -4.42 13.15 -16.48
N VAL A 26 -3.53 14.11 -16.16
CA VAL A 26 -3.44 14.73 -14.83
C VAL A 26 -4.71 15.53 -14.51
N LYS A 27 -5.21 16.33 -15.47
CA LYS A 27 -6.48 17.06 -15.31
C LYS A 27 -7.64 16.09 -15.08
N LEU A 28 -7.76 15.06 -15.90
CA LEU A 28 -8.80 14.04 -15.77
C LEU A 28 -8.71 13.27 -14.44
N LEU A 29 -7.51 12.92 -13.98
CA LEU A 29 -7.31 12.26 -12.68
C LEU A 29 -7.76 13.15 -11.52
N ARG A 30 -7.42 14.45 -11.59
CA ARG A 30 -7.87 15.43 -10.61
C ARG A 30 -9.40 15.55 -10.57
N GLU A 31 -10.04 15.61 -11.72
CA GLU A 31 -11.51 15.64 -11.82
C GLU A 31 -12.15 14.38 -11.23
N ILE A 32 -11.61 13.19 -11.53
CA ILE A 32 -12.08 11.94 -10.96
C ILE A 32 -11.99 11.97 -9.42
N ILE A 33 -10.90 12.45 -8.85
CA ILE A 33 -10.71 12.49 -7.40
C ILE A 33 -11.63 13.53 -6.76
N VAL A 34 -11.74 14.73 -7.34
CA VAL A 34 -12.51 15.86 -6.78
C VAL A 34 -14.01 15.64 -6.88
N ASN A 35 -14.48 15.10 -8.02
CA ASN A 35 -15.92 14.88 -8.28
C ASN A 35 -16.45 13.58 -7.64
N GLY A 36 -15.60 12.84 -6.95
CA GLY A 36 -15.98 11.62 -6.26
C GLY A 36 -15.53 10.36 -7.01
N TYR A 37 -14.30 9.92 -6.73
CA TYR A 37 -13.77 8.67 -7.22
C TYR A 37 -14.68 7.49 -6.86
N ASP A 38 -15.02 6.68 -7.82
CA ASP A 38 -15.75 5.41 -7.63
C ASP A 38 -14.89 4.24 -8.11
N ALA A 39 -14.38 3.46 -7.14
CA ALA A 39 -13.55 2.30 -7.43
C ALA A 39 -14.32 1.26 -8.22
N ALA A 40 -13.71 0.73 -9.28
CA ALA A 40 -14.26 -0.43 -9.97
C ALA A 40 -13.96 -1.71 -9.22
N SER A 41 -14.80 -2.72 -9.42
CA SER A 41 -14.53 -4.07 -8.91
C SER A 41 -13.19 -4.57 -9.48
N PRO A 42 -12.23 -4.92 -8.63
CA PRO A 42 -10.94 -5.43 -9.09
C PRO A 42 -11.10 -6.84 -9.66
N ARG A 43 -10.24 -7.20 -10.59
CA ARG A 43 -10.10 -8.58 -11.04
C ARG A 43 -9.38 -9.38 -9.96
N ILE A 44 -9.87 -10.56 -9.62
CA ILE A 44 -9.17 -11.48 -8.73
C ILE A 44 -8.34 -12.43 -9.59
N ALA A 45 -7.03 -12.47 -9.32
CA ALA A 45 -6.09 -13.38 -9.96
C ALA A 45 -5.46 -14.31 -8.92
N ARG A 46 -5.63 -15.62 -9.11
CA ARG A 46 -5.01 -16.62 -8.26
C ARG A 46 -3.54 -16.77 -8.61
N ARG A 47 -2.65 -16.51 -7.65
CA ARG A 47 -1.19 -16.56 -7.85
C ARG A 47 -0.52 -17.44 -6.81
N TRP A 48 0.48 -18.20 -7.25
CA TRP A 48 1.30 -19.01 -6.36
C TRP A 48 2.34 -18.12 -5.65
N ASP A 49 2.26 -18.06 -4.33
CA ASP A 49 3.26 -17.40 -3.49
C ASP A 49 4.38 -18.40 -3.18
N LYS A 50 5.51 -18.26 -3.86
CA LYS A 50 6.67 -19.14 -3.71
C LYS A 50 7.29 -19.06 -2.31
N SER A 51 7.19 -17.90 -1.65
CA SER A 51 7.80 -17.70 -0.32
C SER A 51 6.99 -18.39 0.78
N ALA A 52 5.67 -18.40 0.64
CA ALA A 52 4.75 -19.00 1.60
C ALA A 52 4.29 -20.42 1.20
N GLY A 53 4.65 -20.91 0.01
CA GLY A 53 4.26 -22.22 -0.48
C GLY A 53 2.74 -22.41 -0.64
N LYS A 54 1.98 -21.34 -0.94
CA LYS A 54 0.53 -21.38 -1.03
C LYS A 54 -0.05 -20.51 -2.14
N TRP A 55 -1.26 -20.83 -2.57
CA TRP A 55 -2.02 -20.00 -3.48
C TRP A 55 -2.62 -18.81 -2.74
N ARG A 56 -2.57 -17.63 -3.38
CA ARG A 56 -3.21 -16.40 -2.90
C ARG A 56 -4.11 -15.83 -3.98
N ASP A 57 -5.24 -15.31 -3.57
CA ASP A 57 -6.11 -14.51 -4.42
C ASP A 57 -5.68 -13.05 -4.31
N ILE A 58 -5.13 -12.54 -5.40
CA ILE A 58 -4.59 -11.19 -5.51
C ILE A 58 -5.58 -10.32 -6.26
N SER A 59 -5.97 -9.23 -5.65
CA SER A 59 -6.79 -8.22 -6.29
C SER A 59 -5.96 -7.40 -7.26
N GLU A 60 -6.39 -7.34 -8.51
CA GLU A 60 -5.77 -6.55 -9.57
C GLU A 60 -6.70 -5.37 -9.93
N PRO A 61 -6.55 -4.20 -9.30
CA PRO A 61 -7.28 -3.00 -9.69
C PRO A 61 -6.93 -2.61 -11.13
N ARG A 62 -7.88 -1.98 -11.83
CA ARG A 62 -7.60 -1.48 -13.20
C ARG A 62 -6.43 -0.51 -13.16
N LEU A 63 -5.57 -0.58 -14.18
CA LEU A 63 -4.42 0.32 -14.25
C LEU A 63 -4.89 1.77 -14.28
N TRP A 64 -5.81 2.12 -15.20
CA TRP A 64 -6.44 3.43 -15.26
C TRP A 64 -7.94 3.30 -14.97
N PRO A 65 -8.51 4.15 -14.10
CA PRO A 65 -7.85 5.18 -13.28
C PRO A 65 -7.36 4.65 -11.93
N ASP A 66 -7.77 3.44 -11.49
CA ASP A 66 -7.71 3.00 -10.10
C ASP A 66 -6.28 3.03 -9.52
N GLN A 67 -5.30 2.40 -10.20
CA GLN A 67 -3.92 2.41 -9.69
C GLN A 67 -3.32 3.83 -9.66
N TYR A 68 -3.67 4.69 -10.62
CA TYR A 68 -3.21 6.09 -10.61
C TYR A 68 -3.82 6.87 -9.43
N VAL A 69 -5.10 6.67 -9.12
CA VAL A 69 -5.73 7.24 -7.92
C VAL A 69 -5.06 6.74 -6.65
N HIS A 70 -4.81 5.42 -6.54
CA HIS A 70 -4.12 4.84 -5.38
C HIS A 70 -2.76 5.50 -5.16
N HIS A 71 -1.96 5.63 -6.22
CA HIS A 71 -0.64 6.25 -6.14
C HIS A 71 -0.72 7.73 -5.79
N ALA A 72 -1.62 8.49 -6.41
CA ALA A 72 -1.79 9.92 -6.14
C ALA A 72 -2.18 10.18 -4.68
N VAL A 73 -3.13 9.42 -4.15
CA VAL A 73 -3.58 9.54 -2.75
C VAL A 73 -2.45 9.17 -1.79
N ILE A 74 -1.77 8.04 -2.00
CA ILE A 74 -0.69 7.61 -1.11
C ILE A 74 0.51 8.57 -1.16
N GLN A 75 0.87 9.15 -2.30
CA GLN A 75 1.93 10.16 -2.36
C GLN A 75 1.67 11.37 -1.45
N VAL A 76 0.41 11.77 -1.32
CA VAL A 76 0.01 12.86 -0.41
C VAL A 76 -0.01 12.40 1.05
N LEU A 77 -0.46 11.16 1.31
CA LEU A 77 -0.62 10.63 2.66
C LEU A 77 0.66 10.05 3.25
N GLU A 78 1.59 9.57 2.42
CA GLU A 78 2.85 8.95 2.86
C GLU A 78 3.59 9.80 3.91
N PRO A 79 3.83 11.12 3.73
CA PRO A 79 4.51 11.93 4.73
C PRO A 79 3.75 12.02 6.06
N VAL A 80 2.41 11.97 6.04
CA VAL A 80 1.57 12.02 7.23
C VAL A 80 1.64 10.68 7.98
N MET A 81 1.47 9.56 7.26
CA MET A 81 1.55 8.21 7.82
C MET A 81 2.94 7.91 8.39
N MET A 82 3.99 8.38 7.74
CA MET A 82 5.38 8.15 8.16
C MET A 82 5.75 8.84 9.48
N ARG A 83 5.02 9.86 9.93
CA ARG A 83 5.30 10.55 11.20
C ARG A 83 5.12 9.64 12.42
N GLY A 84 4.12 8.78 12.40
CA GLY A 84 3.84 7.83 13.47
C GLY A 84 4.44 6.43 13.24
N MET A 85 4.93 6.17 12.03
CA MET A 85 5.41 4.85 11.64
C MET A 85 6.64 4.42 12.43
N ASP A 86 6.57 3.27 13.11
CA ASP A 86 7.74 2.69 13.79
C ASP A 86 8.93 2.59 12.83
N LYS A 87 10.11 2.95 13.33
CA LYS A 87 11.35 2.95 12.54
C LYS A 87 11.75 1.59 12.00
N PHE A 88 11.28 0.50 12.63
CA PHE A 88 11.54 -0.87 12.20
C PHE A 88 10.38 -1.48 11.42
N CYS A 89 9.33 -0.73 11.11
CA CYS A 89 8.34 -1.15 10.14
C CYS A 89 9.01 -1.32 8.78
N CYS A 90 9.09 -2.58 8.32
CA CYS A 90 9.73 -2.97 7.06
C CYS A 90 8.71 -3.34 5.96
N GLY A 91 7.42 -3.21 6.24
CA GLY A 91 6.34 -3.59 5.35
C GLY A 91 6.13 -2.57 4.23
N SER A 92 6.64 -2.85 3.02
CA SER A 92 6.41 -2.05 1.79
C SER A 92 6.81 -0.57 1.86
N ILE A 93 7.71 -0.21 2.77
CA ILE A 93 8.24 1.14 2.90
C ILE A 93 9.54 1.26 2.11
N LYS A 94 9.62 2.27 1.26
CA LYS A 94 10.84 2.54 0.46
C LYS A 94 12.07 2.71 1.36
N GLY A 95 13.12 1.95 1.07
CA GLY A 95 14.35 1.97 1.85
C GLY A 95 14.32 1.18 3.17
N ARG A 96 13.18 0.61 3.56
CA ARG A 96 13.01 -0.20 4.77
C ARG A 96 12.57 -1.63 4.45
N GLY A 97 13.28 -2.32 3.56
CA GLY A 97 13.01 -3.72 3.24
C GLY A 97 13.65 -4.69 4.23
N ILE A 98 13.59 -6.00 3.92
CA ILE A 98 14.12 -7.10 4.73
C ILE A 98 15.59 -6.87 5.17
N HIS A 99 16.43 -6.34 4.31
CA HIS A 99 17.84 -6.06 4.65
C HIS A 99 17.97 -4.97 5.71
N TYR A 100 17.07 -3.99 5.73
CA TYR A 100 17.03 -2.96 6.77
C TYR A 100 16.70 -3.58 8.13
N GLY A 101 15.65 -4.39 8.22
CA GLY A 101 15.28 -5.12 9.44
C GLY A 101 16.39 -6.07 9.90
N MET A 102 16.95 -6.88 9.00
CA MET A 102 18.07 -7.78 9.31
C MET A 102 19.30 -7.04 9.87
N LYS A 103 19.61 -5.84 9.35
CA LYS A 103 20.72 -5.03 9.85
C LYS A 103 20.46 -4.58 11.29
N ALA A 104 19.24 -4.20 11.63
CA ALA A 104 18.85 -3.83 12.98
C ALA A 104 18.96 -5.01 13.93
N ILE A 105 18.41 -6.16 13.60
CA ILE A 105 18.48 -7.39 14.41
C ILE A 105 19.94 -7.80 14.63
N LYS A 106 20.78 -7.84 13.59
CA LYS A 106 22.20 -8.16 13.71
C LYS A 106 22.95 -7.18 14.64
N LYS A 107 22.56 -5.89 14.64
CA LYS A 107 23.12 -4.90 15.55
C LYS A 107 22.72 -5.24 16.98
N TRP A 108 21.45 -5.45 17.28
CA TRP A 108 20.96 -5.78 18.63
C TRP A 108 21.60 -7.04 19.20
N LEU A 109 21.66 -8.13 18.42
CA LEU A 109 22.31 -9.38 18.85
C LEU A 109 23.78 -9.20 19.23
N ARG A 110 24.48 -8.21 18.65
CA ARG A 110 25.89 -7.93 18.98
C ARG A 110 26.05 -6.99 20.17
N THR A 111 25.15 -5.98 20.32
CA THR A 111 25.32 -4.89 21.28
C THR A 111 24.51 -5.07 22.56
N ASP A 112 23.46 -5.88 22.54
CA ASP A 112 22.57 -6.12 23.68
C ASP A 112 22.31 -7.61 23.88
N LYS A 113 23.31 -8.32 24.41
CA LYS A 113 23.22 -9.75 24.68
C LYS A 113 22.19 -10.11 25.75
N LYS A 114 21.89 -9.18 26.68
CA LYS A 114 20.89 -9.41 27.75
C LYS A 114 19.46 -9.25 27.19
N GLY A 115 19.19 -8.17 26.46
CA GLY A 115 17.88 -7.88 25.88
C GLY A 115 17.51 -8.81 24.73
N THR A 116 18.50 -9.43 24.06
CA THR A 116 18.28 -10.37 22.97
C THR A 116 18.42 -11.84 23.35
N LYS A 117 18.36 -12.15 24.65
CA LYS A 117 18.45 -13.54 25.14
C LYS A 117 17.27 -14.40 24.68
N TYR A 118 16.11 -13.79 24.53
CA TYR A 118 14.89 -14.42 24.04
C TYR A 118 14.34 -13.61 22.87
N SER A 119 13.66 -14.28 21.96
CA SER A 119 12.90 -13.65 20.86
C SER A 119 11.52 -14.27 20.81
N GLU A 120 10.53 -13.47 20.47
CA GLU A 120 9.16 -13.89 20.22
C GLU A 120 8.78 -13.48 18.80
N GLU A 121 8.14 -14.39 18.07
CA GLU A 121 7.59 -14.12 16.75
C GLU A 121 6.06 -14.18 16.84
N LEU A 122 5.40 -13.07 16.49
CA LEU A 122 3.96 -12.96 16.47
C LEU A 122 3.49 -12.76 15.03
N ASP A 123 2.49 -13.52 14.60
CA ASP A 123 1.82 -13.35 13.32
C ASP A 123 0.30 -13.21 13.50
N ILE A 124 -0.30 -12.27 12.78
CA ILE A 124 -1.73 -12.04 12.85
C ILE A 124 -2.41 -12.95 11.82
N HIS A 125 -3.16 -13.92 12.34
CA HIS A 125 -3.92 -14.85 11.50
C HIS A 125 -4.92 -14.11 10.63
N HIS A 126 -4.88 -14.37 9.32
CA HIS A 126 -5.76 -13.74 8.32
C HIS A 126 -5.80 -12.19 8.42
N PHE A 127 -4.65 -11.55 8.59
CA PHE A 127 -4.55 -10.12 8.87
C PHE A 127 -5.40 -9.26 7.91
N TYR A 128 -5.24 -9.41 6.59
CA TYR A 128 -6.00 -8.61 5.62
C TYR A 128 -7.51 -8.90 5.67
N ASP A 129 -7.91 -10.13 5.92
CA ASP A 129 -9.32 -10.53 6.02
C ASP A 129 -9.97 -9.99 7.31
N SER A 130 -9.15 -9.75 8.36
CA SER A 130 -9.59 -9.16 9.63
C SER A 130 -9.65 -7.63 9.62
N LEU A 131 -9.04 -6.97 8.62
CA LEU A 131 -9.06 -5.52 8.48
C LEU A 131 -10.40 -5.05 7.93
N THR A 132 -11.29 -4.62 8.83
CA THR A 132 -12.52 -3.97 8.41
C THR A 132 -12.28 -2.53 7.97
N LYS A 133 -13.14 -2.02 7.10
CA LYS A 133 -13.12 -0.61 6.68
C LYS A 133 -13.21 0.35 7.88
N GLU A 134 -14.03 0.00 8.88
CA GLU A 134 -14.25 0.77 10.09
C GLU A 134 -12.96 0.89 10.92
N THR A 135 -12.24 -0.22 11.11
CA THR A 135 -10.96 -0.26 11.84
C THR A 135 -9.93 0.63 11.16
N VAL A 136 -9.79 0.51 9.84
CA VAL A 136 -8.85 1.33 9.07
C VAL A 136 -9.23 2.81 9.12
N MET A 137 -10.51 3.14 8.92
CA MET A 137 -10.98 4.52 8.99
C MET A 137 -10.81 5.12 10.39
N ALA A 138 -10.96 4.34 11.46
CA ALA A 138 -10.68 4.81 12.82
C ALA A 138 -9.21 5.24 12.94
N SER A 139 -8.27 4.40 12.50
CA SER A 139 -6.83 4.73 12.52
C SER A 139 -6.51 5.94 11.63
N LEU A 140 -7.06 6.03 10.43
CA LEU A 140 -6.84 7.17 9.53
C LEU A 140 -7.35 8.50 10.09
N ARG A 141 -8.48 8.52 10.83
CA ARG A 141 -9.02 9.74 11.47
C ARG A 141 -8.11 10.32 12.55
N HIS A 142 -7.24 9.52 13.17
CA HIS A 142 -6.21 10.04 14.07
C HIS A 142 -5.15 10.84 13.33
N LEU A 143 -4.80 10.43 12.11
CA LEU A 143 -3.74 11.03 11.30
C LEU A 143 -4.26 12.15 10.39
N ILE A 144 -5.46 12.01 9.83
CA ILE A 144 -6.02 12.86 8.78
C ILE A 144 -7.22 13.60 9.33
N LYS A 145 -7.21 14.95 9.23
CA LYS A 145 -8.32 15.81 9.67
C LYS A 145 -9.17 16.34 8.52
N ASP A 146 -8.65 16.32 7.30
CA ASP A 146 -9.40 16.73 6.11
C ASP A 146 -10.48 15.69 5.76
N ARG A 147 -11.75 16.12 5.84
CA ARG A 147 -12.90 15.24 5.58
C ARG A 147 -12.96 14.76 4.13
N ARG A 148 -12.53 15.59 3.17
CA ARG A 148 -12.53 15.21 1.74
C ARG A 148 -11.50 14.12 1.49
N MET A 149 -10.33 14.22 2.12
CA MET A 149 -9.30 13.17 2.03
C MET A 149 -9.79 11.87 2.68
N LEU A 150 -10.48 11.94 3.82
CA LEU A 150 -11.07 10.75 4.46
C LEU A 150 -12.16 10.11 3.58
N ASP A 151 -12.99 10.91 2.89
CA ASP A 151 -13.97 10.39 1.93
C ASP A 151 -13.28 9.64 0.76
N VAL A 152 -12.21 10.20 0.22
CA VAL A 152 -11.41 9.52 -0.81
C VAL A 152 -10.84 8.20 -0.28
N CYS A 153 -10.26 8.18 0.93
CA CYS A 153 -9.76 6.95 1.55
C CYS A 153 -10.87 5.90 1.71
N GLU A 154 -12.05 6.33 2.12
CA GLU A 154 -13.21 5.45 2.25
C GLU A 154 -13.64 4.85 0.91
N ARG A 155 -13.63 5.65 -0.16
CA ARG A 155 -13.95 5.21 -1.53
C ARG A 155 -12.89 4.25 -2.10
N LEU A 156 -11.62 4.43 -1.76
CA LEU A 156 -10.57 3.45 -2.08
C LEU A 156 -10.91 2.07 -1.54
N MET A 157 -11.49 2.01 -0.34
CA MET A 157 -11.87 0.76 0.34
C MET A 157 -13.30 0.32 0.02
N LYS A 158 -13.89 0.70 -1.11
CA LYS A 158 -15.24 0.27 -1.53
C LYS A 158 -15.39 -1.25 -1.50
N TYR A 159 -14.36 -1.97 -1.86
CA TYR A 159 -14.30 -3.43 -1.86
C TYR A 159 -13.42 -4.01 -0.74
N GLY A 160 -13.13 -3.23 0.30
CA GLY A 160 -12.30 -3.63 1.44
C GLY A 160 -10.81 -3.35 1.26
N VAL A 161 -10.01 -3.83 2.21
CA VAL A 161 -8.54 -3.75 2.19
C VAL A 161 -7.99 -4.99 1.50
N LEU A 162 -7.79 -4.89 0.20
CA LEU A 162 -7.53 -6.05 -0.66
C LEU A 162 -6.03 -6.30 -0.86
N ILE A 163 -5.61 -7.57 -0.79
CA ILE A 163 -4.24 -7.98 -1.14
C ILE A 163 -4.00 -7.65 -2.62
N GLY A 164 -2.99 -6.83 -2.92
CA GLY A 164 -2.62 -6.41 -4.27
C GLY A 164 -3.00 -4.97 -4.62
N ALA A 165 -3.86 -4.31 -3.85
CA ALA A 165 -4.10 -2.88 -3.99
C ALA A 165 -2.98 -2.07 -3.33
N TYR A 166 -2.46 -1.05 -4.02
CA TYR A 166 -1.30 -0.27 -3.55
C TYR A 166 -1.54 0.44 -2.20
N PHE A 167 -2.74 0.97 -1.99
CA PHE A 167 -3.08 1.64 -0.73
C PHE A 167 -3.17 0.68 0.45
N SER A 168 -3.52 -0.59 0.22
CA SER A 168 -3.84 -1.54 1.28
C SER A 168 -2.70 -1.76 2.26
N GLN A 169 -1.46 -1.86 1.77
CA GLN A 169 -0.30 -2.03 2.63
C GLN A 169 -0.06 -0.80 3.53
N TRP A 170 -0.26 0.41 2.99
CA TRP A 170 -0.11 1.64 3.75
C TRP A 170 -1.18 1.75 4.85
N PHE A 171 -2.43 1.46 4.51
CA PHE A 171 -3.54 1.49 5.46
C PHE A 171 -3.40 0.41 6.54
N ALA A 172 -2.98 -0.80 6.15
CA ALA A 172 -2.69 -1.89 7.07
C ALA A 172 -1.57 -1.50 8.07
N ASN A 173 -0.50 -0.89 7.58
CA ASN A 173 0.58 -0.41 8.45
C ASN A 173 0.11 0.63 9.46
N THR A 174 -0.86 1.50 9.12
CA THR A 174 -1.38 2.51 10.07
C THR A 174 -2.26 1.90 11.17
N VAL A 175 -2.83 0.72 10.95
CA VAL A 175 -3.59 0.01 11.98
C VAL A 175 -2.68 -0.65 13.01
N LEU A 176 -1.44 -0.97 12.62
CA LEU A 176 -0.44 -1.61 13.48
C LEU A 176 0.43 -0.62 14.28
N GLN A 177 0.18 0.68 14.15
CA GLN A 177 0.84 1.74 14.92
C GLN A 177 0.15 1.95 16.27
#